data_a9ea4d5da27ef2adc55168abf02418cd
#
_entry.id   a9ea4d5da27ef2adc55168abf02418cd
#
_cell.length_a   1.000
_cell.length_b   1.000
_cell.length_c   1.000
_cell.angle_alpha   90.00
_cell.angle_beta   90.00
_cell.angle_gamma   90.00
#
_symmetry.space_group_name_H-M   'P 1'
#
loop_
_entity.id
_entity.type
_entity.pdbx_description
1 polymer ?
#
loop_
_entity_poly.entity_id
_entity_poly.type
_entity_poly.pdbx_seq_one_letter_code
_entity_poly.pdbx_strand_id
1 'polypeptide(L)'
;MQKVNTNDLAELTWSSPKGKFVGAGKQVSEALGRKPASTDLNERHPFDVEISRIPAGKLAFPYHSHSAQWEFYHVISGTGIVRHKDGSTPIEAGDAFIFKPDEPHQLENNGAEDLVFYVVADNPIGESCHYPDSNKWLVRSPERRLLRSENLDYFDGEE
;
A
#
# COMPACT_ATOMS: atom_id res chain seq x y z
N MET A 1 -1.24 7.62 -27.41
CA MET A 1 -1.88 7.77 -26.08
C MET A 1 -2.28 6.39 -25.61
N GLN A 2 -1.86 5.95 -24.43
CA GLN A 2 -2.38 4.75 -23.78
C GLN A 2 -3.68 5.10 -23.05
N LYS A 3 -4.65 4.19 -23.09
CA LYS A 3 -5.98 4.37 -22.46
C LYS A 3 -6.50 3.02 -22.01
N VAL A 4 -7.04 2.95 -20.81
CA VAL A 4 -7.82 1.83 -20.28
C VAL A 4 -9.14 2.33 -19.73
N ASN A 5 -10.16 1.47 -19.71
CA ASN A 5 -11.36 1.69 -18.92
C ASN A 5 -11.25 0.84 -17.65
N THR A 6 -11.30 1.46 -16.51
CA THR A 6 -11.13 0.75 -15.23
C THR A 6 -12.25 -0.24 -14.93
N ASN A 7 -13.42 -0.10 -15.59
CA ASN A 7 -14.51 -1.08 -15.50
C ASN A 7 -14.14 -2.42 -16.18
N ASP A 8 -13.26 -2.38 -17.18
CA ASP A 8 -12.84 -3.56 -17.93
C ASP A 8 -11.63 -4.28 -17.29
N LEU A 9 -11.01 -3.68 -16.26
CA LEU A 9 -9.89 -4.26 -15.55
C LEU A 9 -10.35 -5.33 -14.56
N ALA A 10 -9.68 -6.49 -14.60
CA ALA A 10 -9.87 -7.55 -13.62
C ALA A 10 -9.38 -7.09 -12.23
N GLU A 11 -10.09 -7.49 -11.18
CA GLU A 11 -9.61 -7.34 -9.81
C GLU A 11 -8.63 -8.46 -9.46
N LEU A 12 -7.49 -8.10 -8.89
CA LEU A 12 -6.56 -9.00 -8.22
C LEU A 12 -6.94 -9.06 -6.74
N THR A 13 -7.35 -10.23 -6.27
CA THR A 13 -7.79 -10.42 -4.90
C THR A 13 -6.66 -10.90 -4.00
N TRP A 14 -6.68 -10.54 -2.73
CA TRP A 14 -5.79 -11.08 -1.70
C TRP A 14 -6.54 -11.40 -0.43
N SER A 15 -6.02 -12.39 0.30
CA SER A 15 -6.50 -12.73 1.63
C SER A 15 -5.34 -13.26 2.47
N SER A 16 -5.25 -12.80 3.72
CA SER A 16 -4.34 -13.41 4.69
C SER A 16 -4.88 -14.79 5.13
N PRO A 17 -4.02 -15.72 5.60
CA PRO A 17 -4.42 -17.08 5.92
C PRO A 17 -5.59 -17.21 6.91
N LYS A 18 -5.76 -16.22 7.79
CA LYS A 18 -6.87 -16.18 8.77
C LYS A 18 -7.99 -15.21 8.35
N GLY A 19 -7.96 -14.67 7.13
CA GLY A 19 -8.99 -13.77 6.60
C GLY A 19 -9.15 -12.42 7.34
N LYS A 20 -8.11 -11.96 8.05
CA LYS A 20 -8.11 -10.65 8.71
C LYS A 20 -7.88 -9.53 7.67
N PHE A 21 -6.90 -9.72 6.81
CA PHE A 21 -6.56 -8.80 5.73
C PHE A 21 -7.12 -9.37 4.43
N VAL A 22 -8.08 -8.67 3.87
CA VAL A 22 -8.78 -9.09 2.64
C VAL A 22 -9.05 -7.87 1.79
N GLY A 23 -8.83 -7.99 0.50
CA GLY A 23 -9.13 -6.92 -0.43
C GLY A 23 -9.05 -7.36 -1.88
N ALA A 24 -9.29 -6.41 -2.75
CA ALA A 24 -9.12 -6.54 -4.18
C ALA A 24 -8.59 -5.23 -4.76
N GLY A 25 -7.81 -5.29 -5.82
CA GLY A 25 -7.25 -4.12 -6.48
C GLY A 25 -7.27 -4.23 -8.00
N LYS A 26 -7.52 -3.11 -8.67
CA LYS A 26 -7.37 -2.95 -10.12
C LYS A 26 -6.09 -2.17 -10.39
N GLN A 27 -5.12 -2.82 -11.01
CA GLN A 27 -3.78 -2.28 -11.26
C GLN A 27 -3.80 -1.38 -12.50
N VAL A 28 -4.17 -0.12 -12.31
CA VAL A 28 -4.38 0.84 -13.41
C VAL A 28 -3.07 1.18 -14.10
N SER A 29 -2.02 1.40 -13.34
CA SER A 29 -0.70 1.75 -13.88
C SER A 29 -0.07 0.61 -14.68
N GLU A 30 -0.20 -0.64 -14.23
CA GLU A 30 0.26 -1.81 -14.97
C GLU A 30 -0.51 -1.99 -16.27
N ALA A 31 -1.83 -1.79 -16.25
CA ALA A 31 -2.65 -1.82 -17.46
C ALA A 31 -2.27 -0.71 -18.47
N LEU A 32 -1.66 0.37 -17.99
CA LEU A 32 -1.08 1.45 -18.78
C LEU A 32 0.42 1.24 -19.11
N GLY A 33 0.96 0.03 -18.86
CA GLY A 33 2.30 -0.37 -19.26
C GLY A 33 3.40 -0.23 -18.21
N ARG A 34 3.04 0.11 -16.95
CA ARG A 34 4.02 0.15 -15.86
C ARG A 34 4.64 -1.22 -15.62
N LYS A 35 5.95 -1.26 -15.43
CA LYS A 35 6.71 -2.44 -15.01
C LYS A 35 7.28 -2.21 -13.59
N PRO A 36 6.62 -2.67 -12.53
CA PRO A 36 6.99 -2.33 -11.14
C PRO A 36 8.41 -2.75 -10.74
N ALA A 37 8.91 -3.83 -11.33
CA ALA A 37 10.26 -4.35 -11.04
C ALA A 37 11.38 -3.69 -11.86
N SER A 38 11.05 -2.86 -12.86
CA SER A 38 12.05 -2.20 -13.68
C SER A 38 12.76 -1.09 -12.90
N THR A 39 14.05 -0.95 -13.13
CA THR A 39 14.86 0.20 -12.69
C THR A 39 14.92 1.31 -13.74
N ASP A 40 14.42 1.06 -14.96
CA ASP A 40 14.22 2.08 -15.98
C ASP A 40 12.99 2.92 -15.62
N LEU A 41 13.20 4.20 -15.34
CA LEU A 41 12.14 5.14 -14.96
C LEU A 41 11.10 5.35 -16.07
N ASN A 42 11.45 5.13 -17.35
CA ASN A 42 10.48 5.20 -18.44
C ASN A 42 9.49 4.03 -18.42
N GLU A 43 9.93 2.86 -17.93
CA GLU A 43 9.07 1.67 -17.78
C GLU A 43 8.39 1.62 -16.42
N ARG A 44 9.07 2.13 -15.38
CA ARG A 44 8.58 2.06 -14.00
C ARG A 44 7.44 3.03 -13.74
N HIS A 45 7.30 4.10 -14.51
CA HIS A 45 6.47 5.28 -14.26
C HIS A 45 6.84 6.00 -12.94
N PRO A 46 6.70 7.31 -12.83
CA PRO A 46 7.03 8.05 -11.62
C PRO A 46 6.00 7.87 -10.49
N PHE A 47 4.84 7.35 -10.80
CA PHE A 47 3.75 7.06 -9.86
C PHE A 47 3.03 5.77 -10.23
N ASP A 48 2.31 5.25 -9.26
CA ASP A 48 1.43 4.10 -9.35
C ASP A 48 -0.01 4.50 -9.04
N VAL A 49 -0.96 3.95 -9.76
CA VAL A 49 -2.40 4.18 -9.54
C VAL A 49 -3.10 2.84 -9.43
N GLU A 50 -3.78 2.65 -8.32
CA GLU A 50 -4.62 1.48 -8.06
C GLU A 50 -6.01 1.92 -7.61
N ILE A 51 -7.03 1.16 -7.98
CA ILE A 51 -8.34 1.21 -7.34
C ILE A 51 -8.43 0.02 -6.41
N SER A 52 -8.47 0.28 -5.11
CA SER A 52 -8.55 -0.74 -4.09
C SER A 52 -9.94 -0.84 -3.48
N ARG A 53 -10.31 -2.05 -3.08
CA ARG A 53 -11.59 -2.37 -2.43
C ARG A 53 -11.36 -3.25 -1.20
N ILE A 54 -11.91 -2.84 -0.07
CA ILE A 54 -11.89 -3.59 1.18
C ILE A 54 -13.33 -4.01 1.53
N PRO A 55 -13.63 -5.31 1.63
CA PRO A 55 -14.95 -5.79 2.07
C PRO A 55 -15.29 -5.35 3.48
N ALA A 56 -16.60 -5.29 3.81
CA ALA A 56 -17.10 -4.96 5.14
C ALA A 56 -16.43 -5.81 6.25
N GLY A 57 -16.01 -5.15 7.32
CA GLY A 57 -15.36 -5.79 8.49
C GLY A 57 -13.93 -6.29 8.26
N LYS A 58 -13.25 -5.83 7.19
CA LYS A 58 -11.89 -6.26 6.85
C LYS A 58 -10.90 -5.09 6.89
N LEU A 59 -9.62 -5.46 6.96
CA LEU A 59 -8.49 -4.54 6.83
C LEU A 59 -7.82 -4.76 5.48
N ALA A 60 -7.25 -3.69 4.88
CA ALA A 60 -6.51 -3.80 3.63
C ALA A 60 -5.20 -4.57 3.84
N PHE A 61 -4.30 -3.99 4.61
CA PHE A 61 -2.95 -4.47 4.87
C PHE A 61 -2.59 -4.33 6.35
N PRO A 62 -1.50 -4.97 6.81
CA PRO A 62 -0.94 -4.70 8.13
C PRO A 62 -0.60 -3.21 8.31
N TYR A 63 -0.67 -2.71 9.53
CA TYR A 63 -0.19 -1.38 9.88
C TYR A 63 1.29 -1.23 9.47
N HIS A 64 1.60 -0.24 8.64
CA HIS A 64 2.92 -0.10 8.04
C HIS A 64 3.24 1.34 7.67
N SER A 65 4.52 1.62 7.51
CA SER A 65 5.03 2.86 6.93
C SER A 65 6.00 2.56 5.79
N HIS A 66 6.19 3.51 4.92
CA HIS A 66 7.12 3.49 3.81
C HIS A 66 8.36 4.33 4.13
N SER A 67 9.55 3.88 3.74
CA SER A 67 10.79 4.61 3.99
C SER A 67 10.99 5.84 3.08
N ALA A 68 10.42 5.80 1.88
CA ALA A 68 10.61 6.85 0.88
C ALA A 68 9.34 7.16 0.07
N GLN A 69 8.37 6.26 0.04
CA GLN A 69 7.17 6.39 -0.78
C GLN A 69 6.14 7.31 -0.11
N TRP A 70 5.53 8.18 -0.91
CA TRP A 70 4.32 8.92 -0.58
C TRP A 70 3.11 8.17 -1.11
N GLU A 71 2.02 8.15 -0.36
CA GLU A 71 0.75 7.56 -0.78
C GLU A 71 -0.40 8.53 -0.58
N PHE A 72 -1.07 8.84 -1.68
CA PHE A 72 -2.31 9.62 -1.69
C PHE A 72 -3.50 8.69 -1.84
N TYR A 73 -4.54 8.94 -1.06
CA TYR A 73 -5.80 8.19 -1.05
C TYR A 73 -6.96 9.12 -1.36
N HIS A 74 -7.94 8.61 -2.12
CA HIS A 74 -9.22 9.27 -2.33
C HIS A 74 -10.33 8.24 -2.25
N VAL A 75 -11.25 8.40 -1.29
CA VAL A 75 -12.38 7.49 -1.08
C VAL A 75 -13.45 7.73 -2.14
N ILE A 76 -13.79 6.69 -2.89
CA ILE A 76 -14.79 6.71 -3.95
C ILE A 76 -16.18 6.40 -3.37
N SER A 77 -16.26 5.36 -2.53
CA SER A 77 -17.52 4.92 -1.91
C SER A 77 -17.25 4.14 -0.61
N GLY A 78 -18.28 4.03 0.21
CA GLY A 78 -18.22 3.35 1.50
C GLY A 78 -17.70 4.26 2.62
N THR A 79 -17.53 3.67 3.78
CA THR A 79 -16.99 4.31 4.98
C THR A 79 -15.93 3.42 5.61
N GLY A 80 -15.04 4.00 6.40
CA GLY A 80 -13.98 3.26 7.06
C GLY A 80 -13.29 4.04 8.15
N ILE A 81 -12.17 3.50 8.61
CA ILE A 81 -11.27 4.13 9.57
C ILE A 81 -9.85 4.04 9.03
N VAL A 82 -9.12 5.13 9.14
CA VAL A 82 -7.67 5.17 8.98
C VAL A 82 -7.02 5.20 10.35
N ARG A 83 -6.29 4.14 10.70
CA ARG A 83 -5.38 4.14 11.85
C ARG A 83 -4.06 4.79 11.44
N HIS A 84 -3.56 5.72 12.25
CA HIS A 84 -2.30 6.43 12.07
C HIS A 84 -1.57 6.59 13.42
N LYS A 85 -0.39 7.23 13.44
CA LYS A 85 0.45 7.34 14.65
C LYS A 85 -0.24 8.06 15.82
N ASP A 86 -1.14 9.00 15.53
CA ASP A 86 -1.80 9.82 16.55
C ASP A 86 -3.21 9.31 16.92
N GLY A 87 -3.60 8.14 16.39
CA GLY A 87 -4.90 7.53 16.68
C GLY A 87 -5.61 6.95 15.45
N SER A 88 -6.91 7.24 15.34
CA SER A 88 -7.73 6.76 14.22
C SER A 88 -8.70 7.85 13.79
N THR A 89 -8.88 7.99 12.49
CA THR A 89 -9.78 8.98 11.87
C THR A 89 -10.82 8.26 11.01
N PRO A 90 -12.13 8.51 11.21
CA PRO A 90 -13.17 8.06 10.29
C PRO A 90 -12.99 8.68 8.91
N ILE A 91 -13.33 7.90 7.87
CA ILE A 91 -13.30 8.32 6.48
C ILE A 91 -14.58 7.91 5.77
N GLU A 92 -15.00 8.72 4.78
CA GLU A 92 -16.18 8.49 3.96
C GLU A 92 -15.95 8.90 2.51
N ALA A 93 -16.91 8.60 1.63
CA ALA A 93 -16.85 8.97 0.22
C ALA A 93 -16.61 10.47 0.02
N GLY A 94 -15.62 10.82 -0.79
CA GLY A 94 -15.17 12.18 -1.06
C GLY A 94 -13.93 12.61 -0.23
N ASP A 95 -13.59 11.90 0.84
CA ASP A 95 -12.39 12.20 1.62
C ASP A 95 -11.13 11.92 0.81
N ALA A 96 -10.13 12.80 1.00
CA ALA A 96 -8.80 12.61 0.46
C ALA A 96 -7.74 12.89 1.54
N PHE A 97 -6.72 12.06 1.58
CA PHE A 97 -5.63 12.17 2.55
C PHE A 97 -4.32 11.64 1.97
N ILE A 98 -3.22 11.95 2.64
CA ILE A 98 -1.88 11.59 2.17
C ILE A 98 -1.01 11.14 3.34
N PHE A 99 -0.19 10.12 3.10
CA PHE A 99 0.87 9.70 4.00
C PHE A 99 2.22 9.97 3.39
N LYS A 100 3.09 10.58 4.19
CA LYS A 100 4.48 10.82 3.85
C LYS A 100 5.34 9.61 4.23
N PRO A 101 6.59 9.54 3.74
CA PRO A 101 7.56 8.62 4.30
C PRO A 101 7.57 8.64 5.83
N ASP A 102 7.75 7.47 6.43
CA ASP A 102 7.78 7.22 7.88
C ASP A 102 6.45 7.48 8.64
N GLU A 103 5.35 7.77 7.94
CA GLU A 103 4.02 7.88 8.56
C GLU A 103 3.28 6.54 8.51
N PRO A 104 3.18 5.82 9.65
CA PRO A 104 2.53 4.52 9.67
C PRO A 104 1.01 4.65 9.59
N HIS A 105 0.40 3.79 8.79
CA HIS A 105 -1.03 3.81 8.53
C HIS A 105 -1.61 2.43 8.24
N GLN A 106 -2.95 2.34 8.36
CA GLN A 106 -3.73 1.16 8.04
C GLN A 106 -5.18 1.57 7.78
N LEU A 107 -5.77 1.04 6.73
CA LEU A 107 -7.19 1.22 6.44
C LEU A 107 -7.99 0.01 6.91
N GLU A 108 -9.11 0.29 7.55
CA GLU A 108 -10.12 -0.67 8.00
C GLU A 108 -11.48 -0.27 7.44
N ASN A 109 -12.19 -1.22 6.88
CA ASN A 109 -13.60 -1.05 6.55
C ASN A 109 -14.45 -1.50 7.75
N ASN A 110 -14.93 -0.55 8.54
CA ASN A 110 -15.86 -0.78 9.63
C ASN A 110 -17.32 -0.52 9.25
N GLY A 111 -17.58 -0.20 7.97
CA GLY A 111 -18.92 -0.02 7.41
C GLY A 111 -19.60 -1.34 7.05
N ALA A 112 -20.80 -1.23 6.47
CA ALA A 112 -21.60 -2.36 6.01
C ALA A 112 -21.42 -2.68 4.52
N GLU A 113 -20.90 -1.73 3.76
CA GLU A 113 -20.65 -1.82 2.32
C GLU A 113 -19.14 -1.89 2.05
N ASP A 114 -18.75 -2.23 0.83
CA ASP A 114 -17.34 -2.18 0.42
C ASP A 114 -16.79 -0.76 0.50
N LEU A 115 -15.62 -0.60 1.09
CA LEU A 115 -14.84 0.64 1.04
C LEU A 115 -13.98 0.62 -0.22
N VAL A 116 -14.24 1.54 -1.15
CA VAL A 116 -13.53 1.66 -2.43
C VAL A 116 -12.79 2.99 -2.50
N PHE A 117 -11.53 2.96 -2.91
CA PHE A 117 -10.69 4.15 -2.96
C PHE A 117 -9.60 4.04 -4.04
N TYR A 118 -9.16 5.20 -4.52
CA TYR A 118 -7.91 5.30 -5.27
C TYR A 118 -6.73 5.36 -4.32
N VAL A 119 -5.65 4.67 -4.70
CA VAL A 119 -4.31 4.89 -4.16
C VAL A 119 -3.44 5.41 -5.30
N VAL A 120 -2.76 6.53 -5.06
CA VAL A 120 -1.72 7.06 -5.94
C VAL A 120 -0.45 7.14 -5.12
N ALA A 121 0.54 6.36 -5.51
CA ALA A 121 1.82 6.30 -4.84
C ALA A 121 2.95 6.71 -5.79
N ASP A 122 3.97 7.39 -5.30
CA ASP A 122 5.19 7.56 -6.08
C ASP A 122 6.01 6.25 -6.08
N ASN A 123 6.99 6.16 -6.94
CA ASN A 123 7.73 4.93 -7.19
C ASN A 123 9.24 5.07 -6.91
N PRO A 124 9.66 5.36 -5.66
CA PRO A 124 11.08 5.46 -5.34
C PRO A 124 11.78 4.10 -5.55
N ILE A 125 13.03 4.17 -6.03
CA ILE A 125 13.91 2.99 -6.09
C ILE A 125 14.48 2.74 -4.70
N GLY A 126 14.54 1.47 -4.27
CA GLY A 126 15.10 1.10 -2.98
C GLY A 126 14.14 1.27 -1.79
N GLU A 127 12.84 1.33 -2.06
CA GLU A 127 11.78 1.40 -1.06
C GLU A 127 11.83 0.24 -0.07
N SER A 128 11.56 0.54 1.20
CA SER A 128 11.31 -0.45 2.24
C SER A 128 10.06 -0.10 3.06
N CYS A 129 9.41 -1.11 3.60
CA CYS A 129 8.25 -0.92 4.47
C CYS A 129 8.55 -1.43 5.88
N HIS A 130 8.21 -0.63 6.88
CA HIS A 130 8.24 -1.05 8.28
C HIS A 130 6.85 -1.45 8.74
N TYR A 131 6.74 -2.52 9.53
CA TYR A 131 5.49 -3.02 10.13
C TYR A 131 5.60 -2.96 11.65
N PRO A 132 5.20 -1.86 12.29
CA PRO A 132 5.43 -1.64 13.73
C PRO A 132 4.81 -2.72 14.62
N ASP A 133 3.59 -3.19 14.32
CA ASP A 133 2.88 -4.19 15.13
C ASP A 133 3.59 -5.56 15.19
N SER A 134 4.45 -5.86 14.26
CA SER A 134 5.12 -7.17 14.16
C SER A 134 6.64 -7.07 14.12
N ASN A 135 7.18 -5.85 14.26
CA ASN A 135 8.61 -5.54 14.21
C ASN A 135 9.34 -6.24 13.06
N LYS A 136 8.83 -6.04 11.84
CA LYS A 136 9.42 -6.59 10.64
C LYS A 136 9.56 -5.53 9.55
N TRP A 137 10.42 -5.81 8.59
CA TRP A 137 10.70 -4.96 7.45
C TRP A 137 10.52 -5.74 6.16
N LEU A 138 9.93 -5.09 5.18
CA LEU A 138 9.99 -5.51 3.79
C LEU A 138 11.07 -4.66 3.11
N VAL A 139 12.15 -5.28 2.68
CA VAL A 139 13.17 -4.67 1.82
C VAL A 139 12.97 -5.17 0.39
N ARG A 140 13.24 -4.31 -0.60
CA ARG A 140 12.99 -4.63 -2.02
C ARG A 140 14.28 -4.79 -2.83
N SER A 141 15.42 -4.29 -2.33
CA SER A 141 16.71 -4.34 -3.00
C SER A 141 17.75 -4.99 -2.09
N PRO A 142 18.68 -5.81 -2.61
CA PRO A 142 18.76 -6.31 -3.99
C PRO A 142 17.68 -7.29 -4.39
N GLU A 143 16.99 -7.89 -3.41
CA GLU A 143 15.86 -8.78 -3.60
C GLU A 143 14.78 -8.53 -2.54
N ARG A 144 13.54 -8.88 -2.86
CA ARG A 144 12.41 -8.69 -1.95
C ARG A 144 12.50 -9.68 -0.79
N ARG A 145 12.69 -9.16 0.42
CA ARG A 145 12.74 -9.95 1.67
C ARG A 145 11.87 -9.35 2.76
N LEU A 146 11.24 -10.22 3.54
CA LEU A 146 10.63 -9.88 4.83
C LEU A 146 11.56 -10.33 5.93
N LEU A 147 12.04 -9.37 6.74
CA LEU A 147 13.03 -9.58 7.78
C LEU A 147 12.45 -9.15 9.13
N ARG A 148 12.91 -9.76 10.21
CA ARG A 148 12.85 -9.14 11.54
C ARG A 148 14.16 -8.39 11.72
N SER A 149 14.06 -7.10 12.12
CA SER A 149 15.25 -6.29 12.36
C SER A 149 15.83 -6.60 13.72
N GLU A 150 17.13 -6.72 13.76
CA GLU A 150 17.98 -6.74 14.95
C GLU A 150 18.97 -5.60 14.82
N ASN A 151 19.16 -4.83 15.88
CA ASN A 151 20.19 -3.79 15.89
C ASN A 151 21.53 -4.45 16.10
N LEU A 152 22.39 -4.36 15.11
CA LEU A 152 23.76 -4.85 15.15
C LEU A 152 24.71 -3.66 15.29
N ASP A 153 25.89 -3.91 15.86
CA ASP A 153 27.02 -2.99 15.73
C ASP A 153 27.50 -2.98 14.27
N TYR A 154 28.08 -1.86 13.83
CA TYR A 154 28.54 -1.73 12.43
C TYR A 154 29.54 -2.81 12.01
N PHE A 155 30.38 -3.27 12.94
CA PHE A 155 31.40 -4.26 12.70
C PHE A 155 31.01 -5.69 13.12
N ASP A 156 29.76 -5.91 13.53
CA ASP A 156 29.30 -7.22 13.98
C ASP A 156 29.41 -8.26 12.87
N GLY A 157 30.26 -9.27 13.09
CA GLY A 157 30.53 -10.34 12.13
C GLY A 157 31.56 -10.01 11.04
N GLU A 158 32.20 -8.82 11.08
CA GLU A 158 33.20 -8.42 10.06
C GLU A 158 34.66 -8.60 10.55
N GLU A 159 34.88 -8.77 11.84
CA GLU A 159 36.22 -8.99 12.45
C GLU A 159 36.38 -10.44 12.98
#